data_c0f9358b5ff0c574da07ef2f977240e4
#
_entry.id   c0f9358b5ff0c574da07ef2f977240e4
#
_cell.length_a   1.000
_cell.length_b   1.000
_cell.length_c   1.000
_cell.angle_alpha   90.00
_cell.angle_beta   90.00
_cell.angle_gamma   90.00
#
_symmetry.space_group_name_H-M   'P 1'
#
loop_
_entity.id
_entity.type
_entity.pdbx_description
1 polymer ?
#
loop_
_entity_poly.entity_id
_entity_poly.type
_entity_poly.pdbx_seq_one_letter_code
_entity_poly.pdbx_strand_id
1 'polypeptide(L)'
;MLTSGDFATHAFNAMTISWGLIGVLWNKPCFMVAVRPTRYTYTFMESSPDFTVCAFPSAYARDVSYLGSHSGRNEDKIAKTHLTPIASTKVHAPCYAEAELVLECRKIYWSDLDPEHFLDAGIESNYPRKDYHRLYLGEIVALRAADRFIQKG
;
A
#
# COMPACT_ATOMS: atom_id res chain seq x y z
N MET A 1 3.63 -0.79 4.45
CA MET A 1 3.17 0.56 4.07
C MET A 1 2.83 0.56 2.59
N LEU A 2 1.71 1.17 2.21
CA LEU A 2 1.26 1.35 0.82
C LEU A 2 1.60 2.78 0.37
N THR A 3 2.11 2.92 -0.86
CA THR A 3 2.30 4.23 -1.52
C THR A 3 1.77 4.16 -2.95
N SER A 4 1.04 5.18 -3.39
CA SER A 4 0.56 5.32 -4.77
C SER A 4 0.63 6.78 -5.22
N GLY A 5 0.69 7.01 -6.52
CA GLY A 5 0.92 8.29 -7.16
C GLY A 5 2.15 8.27 -8.05
N ASP A 6 2.72 9.43 -8.32
CA ASP A 6 3.84 9.60 -9.24
C ASP A 6 5.01 10.31 -8.55
N PHE A 7 6.16 9.62 -8.48
CA PHE A 7 7.39 10.16 -7.90
C PHE A 7 7.95 11.34 -8.71
N ALA A 8 7.91 11.25 -10.03
CA ALA A 8 8.52 12.27 -10.90
C ALA A 8 7.84 13.64 -10.79
N THR A 9 6.53 13.64 -10.53
CA THR A 9 5.73 14.87 -10.35
C THR A 9 5.54 15.25 -8.88
N HIS A 10 6.12 14.49 -7.95
CA HIS A 10 5.90 14.62 -6.49
C HIS A 10 4.44 14.52 -6.07
N ALA A 11 3.59 13.92 -6.90
CA ALA A 11 2.16 13.75 -6.64
C ALA A 11 1.88 12.32 -6.14
N PHE A 12 2.23 12.02 -4.89
CA PHE A 12 2.01 10.71 -4.28
C PHE A 12 1.65 10.82 -2.80
N ASN A 13 1.07 9.77 -2.25
CA ASN A 13 0.78 9.68 -0.82
C ASN A 13 0.96 8.25 -0.32
N ALA A 14 1.27 8.14 0.98
CA ALA A 14 1.49 6.88 1.66
C ALA A 14 0.49 6.66 2.80
N MET A 15 0.25 5.40 3.16
CA MET A 15 -0.51 5.02 4.35
C MET A 15 -0.06 3.65 4.88
N THR A 16 -0.27 3.41 6.16
CA THR A 16 -0.16 2.06 6.69
C THR A 16 -1.33 1.21 6.24
N ILE A 17 -1.06 -0.06 5.97
CA ILE A 17 -2.06 -1.09 5.69
C ILE A 17 -1.93 -2.19 6.73
N SER A 18 -3.07 -2.71 7.20
CA SER A 18 -3.14 -3.88 8.07
C SER A 18 -3.79 -5.06 7.35
N TRP A 19 -4.51 -4.79 6.27
CA TRP A 19 -5.26 -5.79 5.51
C TRP A 19 -4.71 -5.89 4.10
N GLY A 20 -4.23 -7.07 3.78
CA GLY A 20 -3.66 -7.40 2.48
C GLY A 20 -3.32 -8.88 2.40
N LEU A 21 -3.17 -9.35 1.18
CA LEU A 21 -2.82 -10.74 0.87
C LEU A 21 -1.74 -10.77 -0.20
N ILE A 22 -0.86 -11.77 -0.10
CA ILE A 22 0.11 -12.09 -1.14
C ILE A 22 -0.16 -13.50 -1.65
N GLY A 23 -0.09 -13.70 -2.95
CA GLY A 23 -0.34 -15.02 -3.53
C GLY A 23 -0.22 -15.01 -5.05
N VAL A 24 -0.83 -16.01 -5.68
CA VAL A 24 -0.86 -16.16 -7.13
C VAL A 24 -2.30 -16.14 -7.61
N LEU A 25 -2.61 -15.26 -8.59
CA LEU A 25 -3.88 -15.24 -9.28
C LEU A 25 -3.63 -15.00 -10.77
N TRP A 26 -4.37 -15.69 -11.66
CA TRP A 26 -4.17 -15.65 -13.13
C TRP A 26 -2.73 -15.94 -13.55
N ASN A 27 -2.07 -16.88 -12.88
CA ASN A 27 -0.66 -17.24 -13.08
C ASN A 27 0.34 -16.08 -12.87
N LYS A 28 -0.06 -15.06 -12.10
CA LYS A 28 0.75 -13.89 -11.76
C LYS A 28 0.99 -13.81 -10.26
N PRO A 29 2.20 -13.49 -9.80
CA PRO A 29 2.42 -13.12 -8.41
C PRO A 29 1.68 -11.82 -8.13
N CYS A 30 0.84 -11.80 -7.11
CA CYS A 30 -0.03 -10.68 -6.80
C CYS A 30 0.05 -10.27 -5.33
N PHE A 31 -0.14 -8.98 -5.10
CA PHE A 31 -0.42 -8.42 -3.79
C PHE A 31 -1.79 -7.71 -3.82
N MET A 32 -2.66 -8.07 -2.88
CA MET A 32 -3.93 -7.40 -2.69
C MET A 32 -3.85 -6.45 -1.50
N VAL A 33 -4.34 -5.22 -1.66
CA VAL A 33 -4.48 -4.25 -0.57
C VAL A 33 -5.93 -3.81 -0.43
N ALA A 34 -6.36 -3.62 0.81
CA ALA A 34 -7.67 -3.08 1.13
C ALA A 34 -7.55 -1.61 1.56
N VAL A 35 -8.23 -0.70 0.87
CA VAL A 35 -8.15 0.75 1.13
C VAL A 35 -9.55 1.32 1.33
N ARG A 36 -9.79 2.00 2.46
CA ARG A 36 -11.06 2.69 2.72
C ARG A 36 -11.18 3.94 1.85
N PRO A 37 -12.36 4.25 1.29
CA PRO A 37 -12.59 5.46 0.51
C PRO A 37 -12.31 6.76 1.29
N THR A 38 -12.39 6.71 2.61
CA THR A 38 -12.11 7.84 3.50
C THR A 38 -10.62 8.21 3.61
N ARG A 39 -9.70 7.30 3.23
CA ARG A 39 -8.25 7.54 3.28
C ARG A 39 -7.82 8.42 2.10
N TYR A 40 -6.93 9.39 2.36
CA TYR A 40 -6.42 10.25 1.28
C TYR A 40 -5.66 9.48 0.20
N THR A 41 -4.93 8.43 0.56
CA THR A 41 -4.25 7.55 -0.40
C THR A 41 -5.22 6.89 -1.38
N TYR A 42 -6.51 6.75 -1.03
CA TYR A 42 -7.53 6.23 -1.93
C TYR A 42 -7.60 7.04 -3.24
N THR A 43 -7.52 8.37 -3.17
CA THR A 43 -7.57 9.22 -4.38
C THR A 43 -6.39 8.95 -5.33
N PHE A 44 -5.22 8.66 -4.77
CA PHE A 44 -4.04 8.26 -5.56
C PHE A 44 -4.18 6.85 -6.12
N MET A 45 -4.75 5.93 -5.34
CA MET A 45 -5.05 4.58 -5.83
C MET A 45 -6.05 4.60 -6.99
N GLU A 46 -7.01 5.53 -7.00
CA GLU A 46 -7.95 5.65 -8.13
C GLU A 46 -7.27 6.20 -9.39
N SER A 47 -6.44 7.23 -9.25
CA SER A 47 -5.86 7.95 -10.37
C SER A 47 -4.59 7.32 -10.96
N SER A 48 -3.87 6.49 -10.19
CA SER A 48 -2.58 5.92 -10.60
C SER A 48 -2.72 4.47 -11.08
N PRO A 49 -1.92 4.02 -12.06
CA PRO A 49 -1.98 2.64 -12.56
C PRO A 49 -1.28 1.64 -11.65
N ASP A 50 -0.55 2.11 -10.64
CA ASP A 50 0.35 1.29 -9.86
C ASP A 50 0.46 1.76 -8.40
N PHE A 51 1.14 0.95 -7.60
CA PHE A 51 1.45 1.22 -6.20
C PHE A 51 2.66 0.43 -5.74
N THR A 52 3.25 0.84 -4.61
CA THR A 52 4.27 0.06 -3.93
C THR A 52 3.81 -0.37 -2.55
N VAL A 53 4.33 -1.52 -2.10
CA VAL A 53 4.19 -1.99 -0.72
C VAL A 53 5.58 -2.17 -0.13
N CYS A 54 5.85 -1.45 0.97
CA CYS A 54 7.14 -1.45 1.63
C CYS A 54 7.03 -1.94 3.08
N ALA A 55 7.96 -2.80 3.50
CA ALA A 55 8.19 -3.13 4.90
C ALA A 55 9.52 -2.53 5.37
N PHE A 56 9.56 -2.14 6.64
CA PHE A 56 10.67 -1.40 7.23
C PHE A 56 11.22 -2.12 8.47
N PRO A 57 12.51 -1.89 8.82
CA PRO A 57 13.04 -2.27 10.12
C PRO A 57 12.23 -1.64 11.26
N SER A 58 12.24 -2.29 12.42
CA SER A 58 11.55 -1.79 13.61
C SER A 58 12.04 -0.39 14.07
N ALA A 59 13.24 0.00 13.70
CA ALA A 59 13.77 1.34 13.96
C ALA A 59 12.87 2.46 13.37
N TYR A 60 12.15 2.19 12.26
CA TYR A 60 11.25 3.14 11.63
C TYR A 60 9.77 2.98 12.04
N ALA A 61 9.48 2.22 13.09
CA ALA A 61 8.11 1.97 13.53
C ALA A 61 7.34 3.26 13.87
N ARG A 62 8.03 4.27 14.42
CA ARG A 62 7.43 5.58 14.73
C ARG A 62 7.05 6.34 13.47
N ASP A 63 7.92 6.36 12.47
CA ASP A 63 7.69 7.03 11.18
C ASP A 63 6.52 6.37 10.43
N VAL A 64 6.50 5.05 10.38
CA VAL A 64 5.41 4.28 9.77
C VAL A 64 4.08 4.53 10.49
N SER A 65 4.07 4.57 11.82
CA SER A 65 2.89 4.89 12.63
C SER A 65 2.39 6.31 12.37
N TYR A 66 3.31 7.28 12.26
CA TYR A 66 2.98 8.67 11.93
C TYR A 66 2.27 8.75 10.57
N LEU A 67 2.80 8.10 9.54
CA LEU A 67 2.20 8.06 8.20
C LEU A 67 0.81 7.39 8.19
N GLY A 68 0.55 6.47 9.13
CA GLY A 68 -0.74 5.82 9.29
C GLY A 68 -1.81 6.68 9.97
N SER A 69 -1.41 7.52 10.92
CA SER A 69 -2.29 8.32 11.78
C SER A 69 -2.56 9.74 11.28
N HIS A 70 -1.70 10.28 10.41
CA HIS A 70 -1.81 11.63 9.86
C HIS A 70 -2.26 11.62 8.40
N SER A 71 -2.98 12.66 7.98
CA SER A 71 -3.50 12.77 6.63
C SER A 71 -2.66 13.71 5.77
N GLY A 72 -2.23 13.24 4.59
CA GLY A 72 -1.57 14.08 3.58
C GLY A 72 -2.47 15.17 2.98
N ARG A 73 -3.77 15.24 3.34
CA ARG A 73 -4.62 16.39 3.01
C ARG A 73 -4.25 17.64 3.79
N ASN A 74 -3.69 17.47 4.99
CA ASN A 74 -3.50 18.56 5.94
C ASN A 74 -2.04 18.99 6.05
N GLU A 75 -1.13 18.13 5.61
CA GLU A 75 0.31 18.34 5.78
C GLU A 75 1.13 17.46 4.84
N ASP A 76 2.37 17.88 4.55
CA ASP A 76 3.37 16.97 4.00
C ASP A 76 3.89 16.06 5.12
N LYS A 77 3.16 14.97 5.33
CA LYS A 77 3.47 14.04 6.40
C LYS A 77 4.74 13.23 6.14
N ILE A 78 5.13 13.03 4.86
CA ILE A 78 6.34 12.28 4.51
C ILE A 78 7.57 13.08 4.91
N ALA A 79 7.59 14.39 4.64
CA ALA A 79 8.68 15.29 5.06
C ALA A 79 8.88 15.37 6.61
N LYS A 80 7.88 14.92 7.37
CA LYS A 80 7.97 14.84 8.85
C LYS A 80 8.51 13.51 9.37
N THR A 81 8.96 12.64 8.51
CA THR A 81 9.54 11.34 8.85
C THR A 81 11.00 11.27 8.42
N HIS A 82 11.70 10.22 8.87
CA HIS A 82 13.07 9.90 8.45
C HIS A 82 13.09 8.98 7.23
N LEU A 83 11.94 8.86 6.52
CA LEU A 83 11.82 8.03 5.34
C LEU A 83 12.10 8.85 4.09
N THR A 84 12.97 8.32 3.23
CA THR A 84 13.41 8.96 1.99
C THR A 84 12.73 8.31 0.79
N PRO A 85 11.72 8.97 0.17
CA PRO A 85 11.15 8.47 -1.07
C PRO A 85 12.19 8.44 -2.19
N ILE A 86 12.24 7.34 -2.92
CA ILE A 86 13.10 7.15 -4.09
C ILE A 86 12.28 6.57 -5.25
N ALA A 87 12.75 6.78 -6.48
CA ALA A 87 12.11 6.22 -7.65
C ALA A 87 12.09 4.68 -7.60
N SER A 88 10.96 4.11 -7.95
CA SER A 88 10.82 2.68 -8.23
C SER A 88 11.45 2.32 -9.58
N THR A 89 11.63 1.03 -9.85
CA THR A 89 12.28 0.56 -11.09
C THR A 89 11.30 0.25 -12.21
N LYS A 90 10.06 -0.11 -11.89
CA LYS A 90 9.04 -0.60 -12.85
C LYS A 90 7.70 0.12 -12.74
N VAL A 91 7.49 0.94 -11.71
CA VAL A 91 6.22 1.64 -11.44
C VAL A 91 6.48 3.13 -11.16
N HIS A 92 5.44 3.95 -11.26
CA HIS A 92 5.53 5.41 -11.01
C HIS A 92 5.52 5.74 -9.51
N ALA A 93 4.82 4.92 -8.73
CA ALA A 93 4.74 5.08 -7.29
C ALA A 93 6.14 4.92 -6.66
N PRO A 94 6.57 5.83 -5.76
CA PRO A 94 7.88 5.72 -5.11
C PRO A 94 7.94 4.54 -4.14
N CYS A 95 9.14 4.04 -3.93
CA CYS A 95 9.50 3.24 -2.77
C CYS A 95 10.37 4.07 -1.80
N TYR A 96 11.01 3.43 -0.82
CA TYR A 96 11.80 4.13 0.20
C TYR A 96 13.18 3.49 0.35
N ALA A 97 14.18 4.34 0.55
CA ALA A 97 15.56 3.90 0.70
C ALA A 97 15.73 2.96 1.90
N GLU A 98 15.03 3.24 3.00
CA GLU A 98 15.09 2.53 4.27
C GLU A 98 14.27 1.22 4.29
N ALA A 99 13.50 0.95 3.23
CA ALA A 99 12.68 -0.25 3.15
C ALA A 99 13.54 -1.50 2.95
N GLU A 100 13.27 -2.54 3.74
CA GLU A 100 13.92 -3.85 3.63
C GLU A 100 13.20 -4.80 2.66
N LEU A 101 11.93 -4.55 2.41
CA LEU A 101 11.14 -5.23 1.39
C LEU A 101 10.36 -4.19 0.60
N VAL A 102 10.47 -4.26 -0.71
CA VAL A 102 9.70 -3.44 -1.64
C VAL A 102 9.04 -4.35 -2.66
N LEU A 103 7.72 -4.24 -2.77
CA LEU A 103 6.95 -4.84 -3.85
C LEU A 103 6.45 -3.71 -4.74
N GLU A 104 6.84 -3.73 -6.01
CA GLU A 104 6.34 -2.82 -7.03
C GLU A 104 5.18 -3.51 -7.75
N CYS A 105 3.99 -2.91 -7.68
CA CYS A 105 2.75 -3.55 -8.09
C CYS A 105 2.02 -2.74 -9.17
N ARG A 106 1.73 -3.36 -10.31
CA ARG A 106 0.84 -2.82 -11.34
C ARG A 106 -0.58 -3.26 -11.05
N LYS A 107 -1.52 -2.32 -10.93
CA LYS A 107 -2.94 -2.67 -10.73
C LYS A 107 -3.46 -3.47 -11.93
N ILE A 108 -4.12 -4.58 -11.64
CA ILE A 108 -4.73 -5.44 -12.65
C ILE A 108 -6.22 -5.68 -12.40
N TYR A 109 -6.69 -5.40 -11.18
CA TYR A 109 -8.10 -5.56 -10.83
C TYR A 109 -8.43 -4.77 -9.57
N TRP A 110 -9.69 -4.37 -9.43
CA TRP A 110 -10.24 -3.86 -8.17
C TRP A 110 -11.69 -4.32 -8.00
N SER A 111 -12.14 -4.38 -6.75
CA SER A 111 -13.53 -4.65 -6.39
C SER A 111 -13.86 -3.99 -5.05
N ASP A 112 -15.07 -3.49 -4.92
CA ASP A 112 -15.58 -3.05 -3.62
C ASP A 112 -16.03 -4.26 -2.80
N LEU A 113 -15.84 -4.19 -1.47
CA LEU A 113 -16.47 -5.16 -0.58
C LEU A 113 -17.97 -4.88 -0.51
N ASP A 114 -18.75 -5.87 -0.91
CA ASP A 114 -20.20 -5.82 -0.81
C ASP A 114 -20.65 -6.42 0.53
N PRO A 115 -21.29 -5.64 1.42
CA PRO A 115 -21.75 -6.14 2.72
C PRO A 115 -22.80 -7.26 2.59
N GLU A 116 -23.54 -7.34 1.50
CA GLU A 116 -24.51 -8.43 1.26
C GLU A 116 -23.82 -9.80 1.10
N HIS A 117 -22.53 -9.79 0.79
CA HIS A 117 -21.72 -11.01 0.65
C HIS A 117 -20.97 -11.41 1.93
N PHE A 118 -21.15 -10.70 3.05
CA PHE A 118 -20.50 -11.10 4.31
C PHE A 118 -21.19 -12.31 4.92
N LEU A 119 -20.49 -13.43 4.91
CA LEU A 119 -20.98 -14.68 5.51
C LEU A 119 -20.73 -14.75 7.02
N ASP A 120 -19.85 -13.92 7.55
CA ASP A 120 -19.59 -13.72 8.98
C ASP A 120 -20.16 -12.38 9.44
N ALA A 121 -21.19 -12.43 10.28
CA ALA A 121 -21.85 -11.23 10.81
C ALA A 121 -20.91 -10.32 11.64
N GLY A 122 -19.81 -10.84 12.17
CA GLY A 122 -18.81 -10.08 12.90
C GLY A 122 -18.03 -9.08 12.02
N ILE A 123 -17.98 -9.31 10.70
CA ILE A 123 -17.26 -8.44 9.76
C ILE A 123 -17.84 -7.04 9.76
N GLU A 124 -19.16 -6.91 9.81
CA GLU A 124 -19.86 -5.61 9.76
C GLU A 124 -19.41 -4.65 10.88
N SER A 125 -19.00 -5.18 12.03
CA SER A 125 -18.52 -4.38 13.16
C SER A 125 -17.28 -3.54 12.84
N ASN A 126 -16.53 -3.91 11.78
CA ASN A 126 -15.39 -3.13 11.29
C ASN A 126 -15.83 -1.86 10.51
N TYR A 127 -17.13 -1.75 10.17
CA TYR A 127 -17.64 -0.73 9.28
C TYR A 127 -18.78 0.11 9.88
N PRO A 128 -18.57 0.75 11.05
CA PRO A 128 -19.64 1.52 11.71
C PRO A 128 -20.16 2.71 10.89
N ARG A 129 -19.39 3.12 9.86
CA ARG A 129 -19.73 4.20 8.93
C ARG A 129 -20.09 3.69 7.53
N LYS A 130 -20.15 2.38 7.34
CA LYS A 130 -20.37 1.73 6.04
C LYS A 130 -19.36 2.15 4.97
N ASP A 131 -18.15 2.51 5.40
CA ASP A 131 -17.03 2.91 4.54
C ASP A 131 -16.20 1.67 4.12
N TYR A 132 -16.87 0.73 3.44
CA TYR A 132 -16.30 -0.54 3.02
C TYR A 132 -15.04 -0.33 2.19
N HIS A 133 -14.07 -1.23 2.35
CA HIS A 133 -12.83 -1.14 1.60
C HIS A 133 -13.05 -1.47 0.13
N ARG A 134 -12.30 -0.76 -0.72
CA ARG A 134 -11.98 -1.24 -2.06
C ARG A 134 -10.74 -2.10 -1.99
N LEU A 135 -10.82 -3.27 -2.60
CA LEU A 135 -9.70 -4.18 -2.80
C LEU A 135 -9.02 -3.83 -4.12
N TYR A 136 -7.71 -3.62 -4.08
CA TYR A 136 -6.91 -3.47 -5.30
C TYR A 136 -5.95 -4.64 -5.41
N LEU A 137 -5.98 -5.33 -6.53
CA LEU A 137 -5.06 -6.41 -6.85
C LEU A 137 -3.99 -5.85 -7.79
N GLY A 138 -2.74 -5.98 -7.39
CA GLY A 138 -1.57 -5.62 -8.19
C GLY A 138 -0.73 -6.83 -8.54
N GLU A 139 -0.36 -6.97 -9.81
CA GLU A 139 0.72 -7.86 -10.24
C GLU A 139 2.03 -7.35 -9.68
N ILE A 140 2.78 -8.18 -8.97
CA ILE A 140 4.12 -7.84 -8.49
C ILE A 140 5.06 -7.91 -9.69
N VAL A 141 5.49 -6.74 -10.18
CA VAL A 141 6.34 -6.60 -11.38
C VAL A 141 7.83 -6.43 -11.05
N ALA A 142 8.14 -6.09 -9.80
CA ALA A 142 9.49 -6.10 -9.25
C ALA A 142 9.46 -6.31 -7.74
N LEU A 143 10.51 -6.91 -7.23
CA LEU A 143 10.73 -7.18 -5.81
C LEU A 143 12.18 -6.82 -5.44
N ARG A 144 12.35 -6.05 -4.37
CA ARG A 144 13.62 -5.84 -3.69
C ARG A 144 13.46 -6.27 -2.23
N ALA A 145 14.38 -7.12 -1.76
CA ALA A 145 14.37 -7.64 -0.40
C ALA A 145 15.76 -7.61 0.20
N ALA A 146 15.86 -7.33 1.50
CA ALA A 146 17.09 -7.52 2.26
C ALA A 146 17.41 -9.02 2.40
N ASP A 147 18.69 -9.33 2.59
CA ASP A 147 19.21 -10.72 2.64
C ASP A 147 18.46 -11.62 3.63
N ARG A 148 17.94 -11.06 4.72
CA ARG A 148 17.17 -11.81 5.73
C ARG A 148 15.85 -12.41 5.19
N PHE A 149 15.34 -11.92 4.06
CA PHE A 149 14.15 -12.45 3.38
C PHE A 149 14.50 -13.48 2.30
N ILE A 150 15.78 -13.66 2.01
CA ILE A 150 16.26 -14.54 0.95
C ILE A 150 16.81 -15.80 1.63
N GLN A 151 16.13 -16.92 1.48
CA GLN A 151 16.72 -18.21 1.86
C GLN A 151 17.91 -18.49 0.95
N LYS A 152 19.11 -18.60 1.54
CA LYS A 152 20.25 -19.18 0.84
C LYS A 152 19.99 -20.68 0.77
N GLY A 153 19.59 -21.15 -0.42
CA GLY A 153 19.51 -22.57 -0.74
C GLY A 153 20.86 -23.27 -0.64
#